data_2ccd9e44d9bafa517b14a73a5f2488b9
#
_entry.id   2ccd9e44d9bafa517b14a73a5f2488b9
#
_cell.length_a   1.000
_cell.length_b   1.000
_cell.length_c   1.000
_cell.angle_alpha   90.00
_cell.angle_beta   90.00
_cell.angle_gamma   90.00
#
_symmetry.space_group_name_H-M   'P 1'
#
loop_
_entity.id
_entity.type
_entity.pdbx_description
1 polymer ?
#
loop_
_entity_poly.entity_id
_entity_poly.type
_entity_poly.pdbx_seq_one_letter_code
_entity_poly.pdbx_strand_id
1 'polypeptide(L)'
;MHHTTLRVGFVPGVEPDRFLRRWKSGRRGAWLELVPVPLSRQTEALIGGEVDMCFVRLPLPEESGEQLHRVALWEERACVVVGDEDVLSLHEDIVEADLEGQTEIRQEHLDDAASRIAVAASGVGFTRVPLSLARLHRRKDAVALPLRDGEPTRIALAWPRAADDEIRQEFVVVVRGRTARSSR
;
A
#
# COMPACT_ATOMS: atom_id res chain seq x y z
N MET A 1 -32.84 7.23 -11.12
CA MET A 1 -32.25 6.11 -10.34
C MET A 1 -31.00 6.64 -9.67
N HIS A 2 -30.98 6.72 -8.35
CA HIS A 2 -29.79 7.10 -7.61
C HIS A 2 -28.83 5.90 -7.64
N HIS A 3 -27.77 5.99 -8.42
CA HIS A 3 -26.70 5.00 -8.35
C HIS A 3 -25.88 5.24 -7.09
N THR A 4 -25.81 4.25 -6.23
CA THR A 4 -24.92 4.29 -5.07
C THR A 4 -23.47 4.30 -5.57
N THR A 5 -22.63 5.17 -5.02
CA THR A 5 -21.19 5.21 -5.31
C THR A 5 -20.43 4.60 -4.13
N LEU A 6 -19.58 3.62 -4.41
CA LEU A 6 -18.63 3.07 -3.44
C LEU A 6 -17.28 3.77 -3.64
N ARG A 7 -16.89 4.62 -2.69
CA ARG A 7 -15.60 5.32 -2.68
C ARG A 7 -14.55 4.43 -2.05
N VAL A 8 -13.57 4.00 -2.85
CA VAL A 8 -12.48 3.13 -2.40
C VAL A 8 -11.18 3.89 -2.38
N GLY A 9 -10.69 4.17 -1.17
CA GLY A 9 -9.39 4.77 -0.94
C GLY A 9 -8.25 3.79 -1.24
N PHE A 10 -7.09 4.33 -1.55
CA PHE A 10 -5.86 3.54 -1.68
C PHE A 10 -4.64 4.36 -1.30
N VAL A 11 -3.76 3.74 -0.50
CA VAL A 11 -2.49 4.37 -0.07
C VAL A 11 -1.44 4.31 -1.19
N PRO A 12 -0.41 5.18 -1.16
CA PRO A 12 0.67 5.18 -2.15
C PRO A 12 1.30 3.79 -2.33
N GLY A 13 1.59 3.43 -3.58
CA GLY A 13 2.16 2.13 -3.97
C GLY A 13 1.12 1.05 -4.27
N VAL A 14 -0.15 1.23 -3.92
CA VAL A 14 -1.24 0.34 -4.33
C VAL A 14 -1.74 0.73 -5.71
N GLU A 15 -1.88 -0.25 -6.61
CA GLU A 15 -2.43 -0.09 -7.97
C GLU A 15 -3.83 -0.68 -8.04
N PRO A 16 -4.90 0.10 -7.80
CA PRO A 16 -6.26 -0.41 -7.66
C PRO A 16 -6.98 -0.63 -8.99
N ASP A 17 -6.45 -0.20 -10.13
CA ASP A 17 -7.11 -0.23 -11.45
C ASP A 17 -7.59 -1.60 -11.87
N ARG A 18 -6.86 -2.66 -11.49
CA ARG A 18 -7.26 -4.05 -11.77
C ARG A 18 -8.59 -4.40 -11.10
N PHE A 19 -8.85 -3.86 -9.92
CA PHE A 19 -10.09 -4.10 -9.19
C PHE A 19 -11.23 -3.28 -9.76
N LEU A 20 -10.96 -2.04 -10.20
CA LEU A 20 -11.92 -1.20 -10.92
C LEU A 20 -12.40 -1.89 -12.21
N ARG A 21 -11.47 -2.46 -12.99
CA ARG A 21 -11.82 -3.21 -14.21
C ARG A 21 -12.71 -4.43 -13.90
N ARG A 22 -12.36 -5.20 -12.87
CA ARG A 22 -13.17 -6.35 -12.44
C ARG A 22 -14.55 -5.94 -11.92
N TRP A 23 -14.62 -4.82 -11.20
CA TRP A 23 -15.89 -4.28 -10.73
C TRP A 23 -16.80 -3.90 -11.89
N LYS A 24 -16.27 -3.17 -12.87
CA LYS A 24 -17.01 -2.73 -14.07
C LYS A 24 -17.48 -3.88 -14.96
N SER A 25 -16.73 -4.99 -15.01
CA SER A 25 -17.10 -6.16 -15.82
C SER A 25 -18.28 -6.95 -15.26
N GLY A 26 -18.64 -6.75 -13.98
CA GLY A 26 -19.81 -7.31 -13.34
C GLY A 26 -21.02 -6.36 -13.44
N ARG A 27 -22.24 -6.92 -13.40
CA ARG A 27 -23.45 -6.11 -13.22
C ARG A 27 -23.59 -5.79 -11.74
N ARG A 28 -23.14 -4.59 -11.32
CA ARG A 28 -23.10 -4.15 -9.93
C ARG A 28 -24.09 -3.04 -9.68
N GLY A 29 -24.66 -3.02 -8.48
CA GLY A 29 -25.62 -2.01 -8.05
C GLY A 29 -25.00 -0.65 -7.69
N ALA A 30 -23.66 -0.51 -7.77
CA ALA A 30 -22.95 0.69 -7.38
C ALA A 30 -21.85 1.06 -8.37
N TRP A 31 -21.60 2.35 -8.51
CA TRP A 31 -20.38 2.88 -9.16
C TRP A 31 -19.20 2.74 -8.21
N LEU A 32 -17.99 2.53 -8.76
CA LEU A 32 -16.76 2.52 -8.00
C LEU A 32 -15.97 3.78 -8.32
N GLU A 33 -15.64 4.54 -7.29
CA GLU A 33 -14.74 5.69 -7.33
C GLU A 33 -13.45 5.36 -6.59
N LEU A 34 -12.29 5.62 -7.22
CA LEU A 34 -10.98 5.42 -6.60
C LEU A 34 -10.45 6.74 -6.08
N VAL A 35 -10.08 6.78 -4.80
CA VAL A 35 -9.65 7.99 -4.09
C VAL A 35 -8.24 7.79 -3.55
N PRO A 36 -7.22 8.53 -4.03
CA PRO A 36 -5.89 8.51 -3.42
C PRO A 36 -5.95 9.02 -1.97
N VAL A 37 -5.34 8.27 -1.06
CA VAL A 37 -5.31 8.61 0.38
C VAL A 37 -3.85 8.62 0.84
N PRO A 38 -3.34 9.71 1.44
CA PRO A 38 -2.03 9.72 2.06
C PRO A 38 -1.91 8.62 3.13
N LEU A 39 -0.72 8.03 3.27
CA LEU A 39 -0.52 6.96 4.25
C LEU A 39 -0.83 7.42 5.68
N SER A 40 -0.49 8.68 6.01
CA SER A 40 -0.78 9.29 7.31
C SER A 40 -2.28 9.43 7.61
N ARG A 41 -3.13 9.45 6.57
CA ARG A 41 -4.58 9.70 6.70
C ARG A 41 -5.43 8.45 6.47
N GLN A 42 -4.83 7.28 6.26
CA GLN A 42 -5.56 6.07 5.88
C GLN A 42 -6.66 5.66 6.88
N THR A 43 -6.44 5.84 8.17
CA THR A 43 -7.43 5.54 9.22
C THR A 43 -8.47 6.65 9.35
N GLU A 44 -8.02 7.91 9.34
CA GLU A 44 -8.88 9.08 9.45
C GLU A 44 -9.88 9.16 8.29
N ALA A 45 -9.43 8.92 7.06
CA ALA A 45 -10.29 8.93 5.87
C ALA A 45 -11.42 7.89 5.94
N LEU A 46 -11.17 6.72 6.57
CA LEU A 46 -12.18 5.70 6.81
C LEU A 46 -13.16 6.09 7.91
N ILE A 47 -12.65 6.50 9.08
CA ILE A 47 -13.47 6.84 10.25
C ILE A 47 -14.27 8.12 9.98
N GLY A 48 -13.67 9.09 9.30
CA GLY A 48 -14.30 10.34 8.91
C GLY A 48 -15.28 10.23 7.73
N GLY A 49 -15.38 9.06 7.10
CA GLY A 49 -16.31 8.84 5.99
C GLY A 49 -15.92 9.53 4.68
N GLU A 50 -14.66 9.90 4.51
CA GLU A 50 -14.14 10.43 3.24
C GLU A 50 -14.14 9.33 2.17
N VAL A 51 -13.84 8.09 2.58
CA VAL A 51 -13.93 6.88 1.76
C VAL A 51 -14.75 5.82 2.48
N ASP A 52 -15.37 4.95 1.71
CA ASP A 52 -16.23 3.87 2.23
C ASP A 52 -15.42 2.61 2.56
N MET A 53 -14.36 2.37 1.81
CA MET A 53 -13.36 1.32 2.02
C MET A 53 -11.99 1.89 1.65
N CYS A 54 -10.90 1.29 2.14
CA CYS A 54 -9.55 1.71 1.79
C CYS A 54 -8.59 0.53 1.71
N PHE A 55 -7.75 0.51 0.67
CA PHE A 55 -6.54 -0.30 0.67
C PHE A 55 -5.52 0.38 1.58
N VAL A 56 -5.27 -0.22 2.73
CA VAL A 56 -4.42 0.31 3.80
C VAL A 56 -3.12 -0.49 3.91
N ARG A 57 -2.07 0.16 4.39
CA ARG A 57 -0.80 -0.53 4.75
C ARG A 57 -0.77 -0.75 6.25
N LEU A 58 -0.60 -2.01 6.64
CA LEU A 58 -0.50 -2.41 8.04
C LEU A 58 0.92 -2.14 8.60
N PRO A 59 1.04 -1.94 9.92
CA PRO A 59 -0.03 -1.95 10.92
C PRO A 59 -0.86 -0.66 10.93
N LEU A 60 -2.11 -0.75 11.36
CA LEU A 60 -2.92 0.41 11.72
C LEU A 60 -2.79 0.68 13.22
N PRO A 61 -3.08 1.92 13.69
CA PRO A 61 -3.16 2.21 15.11
C PRO A 61 -4.12 1.26 15.83
N GLU A 62 -3.75 0.79 17.03
CA GLU A 62 -4.53 -0.18 17.81
C GLU A 62 -5.96 0.30 18.08
N GLU A 63 -6.12 1.59 18.37
CA GLU A 63 -7.41 2.23 18.64
C GLU A 63 -8.42 2.10 17.49
N SER A 64 -7.92 2.00 16.25
CA SER A 64 -8.77 1.80 15.07
C SER A 64 -9.14 0.34 14.82
N GLY A 65 -8.45 -0.59 15.47
CA GLY A 65 -8.61 -2.04 15.27
C GLY A 65 -10.00 -2.55 15.61
N GLU A 66 -10.64 -1.98 16.63
CA GLU A 66 -11.99 -2.35 17.05
C GLU A 66 -13.08 -1.78 16.14
N GLN A 67 -12.82 -0.65 15.50
CA GLN A 67 -13.79 0.05 14.65
C GLN A 67 -13.80 -0.42 13.20
N LEU A 68 -12.74 -1.09 12.75
CA LEU A 68 -12.55 -1.47 11.34
C LEU A 68 -12.59 -2.98 11.14
N HIS A 69 -13.27 -3.41 10.07
CA HIS A 69 -13.00 -4.69 9.44
C HIS A 69 -11.69 -4.59 8.65
N ARG A 70 -10.90 -5.66 8.64
CA ARG A 70 -9.65 -5.76 7.88
C ARG A 70 -9.53 -7.12 7.23
N VAL A 71 -9.25 -7.13 5.95
CA VAL A 71 -8.99 -8.33 5.17
C VAL A 71 -7.59 -8.22 4.58
N ALA A 72 -6.65 -9.01 5.09
CA ALA A 72 -5.30 -9.08 4.55
C ALA A 72 -5.33 -9.60 3.10
N LEU A 73 -4.59 -8.94 2.20
CA LEU A 73 -4.61 -9.21 0.77
C LEU A 73 -3.28 -9.77 0.26
N TRP A 74 -2.19 -9.01 0.41
CA TRP A 74 -0.85 -9.42 -0.01
C TRP A 74 0.23 -8.80 0.84
N GLU A 75 1.42 -9.38 0.76
CA GLU A 75 2.64 -8.84 1.35
C GLU A 75 3.42 -8.04 0.31
N GLU A 76 4.05 -6.97 0.75
CA GLU A 76 5.00 -6.16 -0.01
C GLU A 76 6.41 -6.48 0.50
N ARG A 77 7.31 -6.75 -0.43
CA ARG A 77 8.71 -7.02 -0.08
C ARG A 77 9.36 -5.79 0.53
N ALA A 78 10.19 -6.01 1.55
CA ALA A 78 11.11 -5.00 2.04
C ALA A 78 12.12 -4.63 0.95
N CYS A 79 12.47 -3.36 0.88
CA CYS A 79 13.39 -2.82 -0.10
C CYS A 79 14.26 -1.74 0.54
N VAL A 80 15.49 -1.66 0.09
CA VAL A 80 16.43 -0.59 0.40
C VAL A 80 16.69 0.22 -0.87
N VAL A 81 16.70 1.54 -0.75
CA VAL A 81 17.08 2.44 -1.86
C VAL A 81 18.38 3.12 -1.51
N VAL A 82 19.33 3.08 -2.46
CA VAL A 82 20.65 3.72 -2.41
C VAL A 82 20.86 4.59 -3.65
N GLY A 83 21.86 5.46 -3.63
CA GLY A 83 22.32 6.16 -4.84
C GLY A 83 22.89 5.17 -5.87
N ASP A 84 22.85 5.53 -7.16
CA ASP A 84 23.34 4.67 -8.24
C ASP A 84 24.87 4.49 -8.22
N GLU A 85 25.61 5.41 -7.60
CA GLU A 85 27.06 5.32 -7.38
C GLU A 85 27.45 4.55 -6.10
N ASP A 86 26.47 4.14 -5.27
CA ASP A 86 26.73 3.36 -4.06
C ASP A 86 27.22 1.95 -4.43
N VAL A 87 28.17 1.41 -3.66
CA VAL A 87 28.72 0.07 -3.88
C VAL A 87 27.65 -1.01 -3.81
N LEU A 88 26.62 -0.82 -2.97
CA LEU A 88 25.47 -1.75 -2.87
C LEU A 88 24.66 -1.81 -4.18
N SER A 89 24.69 -0.76 -4.99
CA SER A 89 23.96 -0.72 -6.27
C SER A 89 24.40 -1.80 -7.26
N LEU A 90 25.55 -2.41 -7.05
CA LEU A 90 26.09 -3.50 -7.88
C LEU A 90 25.46 -4.87 -7.56
N HIS A 91 24.68 -4.96 -6.48
CA HIS A 91 24.01 -6.20 -6.09
C HIS A 91 22.61 -6.30 -6.70
N GLU A 92 22.12 -7.52 -6.92
CA GLU A 92 20.73 -7.77 -7.34
C GLU A 92 19.75 -7.72 -6.15
N ASP A 93 20.23 -8.16 -4.98
CA ASP A 93 19.53 -8.11 -3.68
C ASP A 93 20.57 -8.01 -2.56
N ILE A 94 20.12 -7.68 -1.35
CA ILE A 94 20.96 -7.54 -0.16
C ILE A 94 20.30 -8.18 1.07
N VAL A 95 21.07 -8.32 2.14
CA VAL A 95 20.60 -8.73 3.48
C VAL A 95 20.94 -7.63 4.50
N GLU A 96 20.34 -7.71 5.70
CA GLU A 96 20.58 -6.73 6.78
C GLU A 96 22.07 -6.55 7.11
N ALA A 97 22.85 -7.63 7.06
CA ALA A 97 24.28 -7.57 7.33
C ALA A 97 25.07 -6.68 6.33
N ASP A 98 24.60 -6.54 5.10
CA ASP A 98 25.23 -5.69 4.08
C ASP A 98 25.07 -4.20 4.40
N LEU A 99 24.18 -3.84 5.31
CA LEU A 99 23.90 -2.47 5.74
C LEU A 99 24.74 -2.02 6.95
N GLU A 100 25.54 -2.92 7.53
CA GLU A 100 26.38 -2.58 8.67
C GLU A 100 27.36 -1.45 8.34
N GLY A 101 27.42 -0.45 9.21
CA GLY A 101 28.28 0.72 9.03
C GLY A 101 27.77 1.77 8.03
N GLN A 102 26.64 1.50 7.34
CA GLN A 102 26.01 2.45 6.43
C GLN A 102 25.12 3.43 7.19
N THR A 103 24.95 4.63 6.63
CA THR A 103 24.03 5.64 7.19
C THR A 103 22.60 5.38 6.75
N GLU A 104 21.69 5.21 7.71
CA GLU A 104 20.26 5.06 7.43
C GLU A 104 19.55 6.41 7.48
N ILE A 105 18.84 6.74 6.39
CA ILE A 105 17.88 7.85 6.30
C ILE A 105 16.54 7.31 6.78
N ARG A 106 16.25 7.54 8.06
CA ARG A 106 15.08 6.98 8.74
C ARG A 106 13.80 7.70 8.39
N GLN A 107 12.69 6.99 8.52
CA GLN A 107 11.35 7.55 8.41
C GLN A 107 11.09 8.50 9.57
N GLU A 108 10.77 9.77 9.26
CA GLU A 108 10.32 10.77 10.23
C GLU A 108 8.81 10.95 10.18
N HIS A 109 8.21 10.82 8.98
CA HIS A 109 6.78 10.93 8.74
C HIS A 109 6.30 9.80 7.83
N LEU A 110 5.03 9.41 7.96
CA LEU A 110 4.45 8.33 7.15
C LEU A 110 4.48 8.63 5.65
N ASP A 111 4.40 9.89 5.24
CA ASP A 111 4.33 10.31 3.84
C ASP A 111 5.68 10.80 3.27
N ASP A 112 6.81 10.54 3.94
CA ASP A 112 8.12 11.06 3.57
C ASP A 112 8.93 10.19 2.60
N ALA A 113 8.36 9.10 2.10
CA ALA A 113 9.08 8.13 1.27
C ALA A 113 9.77 8.77 0.05
N ALA A 114 9.10 9.69 -0.65
CA ALA A 114 9.67 10.37 -1.82
C ALA A 114 10.90 11.22 -1.46
N SER A 115 10.85 11.96 -0.35
CA SER A 115 11.97 12.79 0.11
C SER A 115 13.13 11.93 0.62
N ARG A 116 12.88 10.86 1.37
CA ARG A 116 13.92 9.92 1.81
C ARG A 116 14.65 9.26 0.63
N ILE A 117 13.90 8.85 -0.39
CA ILE A 117 14.45 8.28 -1.62
C ILE A 117 15.33 9.32 -2.35
N ALA A 118 14.90 10.60 -2.40
CA ALA A 118 15.69 11.67 -3.00
C ALA A 118 16.98 11.93 -2.23
N VAL A 119 16.96 11.86 -0.90
CA VAL A 119 18.18 11.99 -0.07
C VAL A 119 19.09 10.79 -0.27
N ALA A 120 18.56 9.55 -0.32
CA ALA A 120 19.36 8.36 -0.61
C ALA A 120 20.04 8.44 -1.98
N ALA A 121 19.33 8.95 -2.98
CA ALA A 121 19.85 9.16 -4.34
C ALA A 121 21.06 10.11 -4.38
N SER A 122 21.18 11.04 -3.42
CA SER A 122 22.35 11.93 -3.33
C SER A 122 23.61 11.27 -2.74
N GLY A 123 23.56 9.98 -2.41
CA GLY A 123 24.71 9.23 -1.89
C GLY A 123 25.00 9.43 -0.39
N VAL A 124 24.08 10.04 0.37
CA VAL A 124 24.26 10.26 1.82
C VAL A 124 24.14 8.95 2.61
N GLY A 125 23.41 7.96 2.08
CA GLY A 125 23.17 6.69 2.72
C GLY A 125 22.00 5.94 2.08
N PHE A 126 21.36 5.07 2.83
CA PHE A 126 20.23 4.27 2.34
C PHE A 126 18.93 4.59 3.07
N THR A 127 17.81 4.23 2.46
CA THR A 127 16.49 4.27 3.12
C THR A 127 15.70 2.99 2.89
N ARG A 128 14.94 2.56 3.90
CA ARG A 128 14.04 1.41 3.83
C ARG A 128 12.66 1.85 3.42
N VAL A 129 12.11 1.20 2.41
CA VAL A 129 10.72 1.42 1.96
C VAL A 129 10.15 0.09 1.45
N PRO A 130 8.83 -0.09 1.42
CA PRO A 130 8.23 -1.18 0.65
C PRO A 130 8.60 -1.05 -0.83
N LEU A 131 8.81 -2.17 -1.51
CA LEU A 131 9.19 -2.19 -2.92
C LEU A 131 8.20 -1.42 -3.82
N SER A 132 6.92 -1.43 -3.46
CA SER A 132 5.89 -0.65 -4.17
C SER A 132 6.13 0.85 -4.12
N LEU A 133 6.61 1.38 -2.98
CA LEU A 133 6.97 2.80 -2.85
C LEU A 133 8.28 3.13 -3.57
N ALA A 134 9.26 2.21 -3.57
CA ALA A 134 10.47 2.39 -4.37
C ALA A 134 10.16 2.47 -5.88
N ARG A 135 9.19 1.67 -6.35
CA ARG A 135 8.72 1.72 -7.75
C ARG A 135 7.94 2.99 -8.06
N LEU A 136 7.06 3.41 -7.15
CA LEU A 136 6.25 4.62 -7.29
C LEU A 136 7.14 5.88 -7.40
N HIS A 137 8.20 5.95 -6.59
CA HIS A 137 9.13 7.07 -6.52
C HIS A 137 10.46 6.78 -7.23
N ARG A 138 10.41 5.94 -8.29
CA ARG A 138 11.59 5.57 -9.06
C ARG A 138 12.34 6.78 -9.58
N ARG A 139 13.67 6.74 -9.43
CA ARG A 139 14.61 7.78 -9.91
C ARG A 139 15.69 7.15 -10.78
N LYS A 140 16.29 7.95 -11.66
CA LYS A 140 17.42 7.50 -12.51
C LYS A 140 18.73 7.40 -11.74
N ASP A 141 18.86 8.22 -10.68
CA ASP A 141 20.03 8.36 -9.82
C ASP A 141 19.94 7.51 -8.53
N ALA A 142 19.02 6.55 -8.49
CA ALA A 142 18.84 5.65 -7.36
C ALA A 142 18.51 4.22 -7.78
N VAL A 143 18.96 3.26 -6.99
CA VAL A 143 18.74 1.83 -7.17
C VAL A 143 17.92 1.28 -6.00
N ALA A 144 16.88 0.53 -6.31
CA ALA A 144 16.04 -0.18 -5.34
C ALA A 144 16.48 -1.65 -5.26
N LEU A 145 16.92 -2.07 -4.09
CA LEU A 145 17.44 -3.41 -3.82
C LEU A 145 16.47 -4.18 -2.91
N PRO A 146 15.96 -5.33 -3.33
CA PRO A 146 15.20 -6.20 -2.43
C PRO A 146 16.04 -6.58 -1.21
N LEU A 147 15.46 -6.45 -0.01
CA LEU A 147 16.05 -6.87 1.25
C LEU A 147 15.51 -8.25 1.61
N ARG A 148 16.30 -9.31 1.44
CA ARG A 148 15.84 -10.72 1.52
C ARG A 148 15.34 -11.12 2.90
N ASP A 149 15.96 -10.67 3.95
CA ASP A 149 15.66 -10.93 5.35
C ASP A 149 14.94 -9.77 6.05
N GLY A 150 14.51 -8.74 5.27
CA GLY A 150 13.75 -7.61 5.79
C GLY A 150 12.28 -7.98 6.06
N GLU A 151 11.71 -7.35 7.07
CA GLU A 151 10.29 -7.50 7.43
C GLU A 151 9.39 -7.00 6.30
N PRO A 152 8.50 -7.86 5.74
CA PRO A 152 7.53 -7.44 4.73
C PRO A 152 6.45 -6.58 5.36
N THR A 153 5.91 -5.62 4.60
CA THR A 153 4.67 -4.94 4.96
C THR A 153 3.46 -5.65 4.34
N ARG A 154 2.27 -5.36 4.83
CA ARG A 154 1.03 -5.98 4.33
C ARG A 154 0.05 -4.93 3.86
N ILE A 155 -0.59 -5.19 2.74
CA ILE A 155 -1.76 -4.45 2.29
C ILE A 155 -3.02 -5.22 2.69
N ALA A 156 -3.97 -4.48 3.26
CA ALA A 156 -5.27 -4.98 3.62
C ALA A 156 -6.35 -4.08 3.02
N LEU A 157 -7.54 -4.62 2.82
CA LEU A 157 -8.74 -3.84 2.58
C LEU A 157 -9.43 -3.63 3.92
N ALA A 158 -9.71 -2.37 4.27
CA ALA A 158 -10.36 -2.01 5.52
C ALA A 158 -11.64 -1.19 5.27
N TRP A 159 -12.60 -1.30 6.18
CA TRP A 159 -13.84 -0.51 6.18
C TRP A 159 -14.44 -0.46 7.59
N PRO A 160 -15.25 0.58 7.92
CA PRO A 160 -15.90 0.68 9.22
C PRO A 160 -16.87 -0.48 9.47
N ARG A 161 -16.79 -1.11 10.65
CA ARG A 161 -17.68 -2.22 11.04
C ARG A 161 -19.14 -1.81 11.02
N ALA A 162 -19.44 -0.59 11.47
CA ALA A 162 -20.80 -0.05 11.52
C ALA A 162 -21.41 0.18 10.13
N ALA A 163 -20.60 0.21 9.08
CA ALA A 163 -21.03 0.46 7.71
C ALA A 163 -20.99 -0.80 6.83
N ASP A 164 -20.81 -1.98 7.44
CA ASP A 164 -20.77 -3.23 6.68
C ASP A 164 -22.11 -3.51 5.99
N ASP A 165 -22.07 -3.77 4.67
CA ASP A 165 -23.21 -3.99 3.82
C ASP A 165 -22.90 -4.94 2.64
N GLU A 166 -23.90 -5.28 1.87
CA GLU A 166 -23.79 -6.20 0.74
C GLU A 166 -22.83 -5.67 -0.34
N ILE A 167 -22.81 -4.36 -0.60
CA ILE A 167 -21.96 -3.75 -1.63
C ILE A 167 -20.47 -3.87 -1.24
N ARG A 168 -20.14 -3.64 0.04
CA ARG A 168 -18.78 -3.81 0.56
C ARG A 168 -18.33 -5.26 0.52
N GLN A 169 -19.21 -6.18 0.88
CA GLN A 169 -18.94 -7.62 0.80
C GLN A 169 -18.75 -8.08 -0.65
N GLU A 170 -19.53 -7.58 -1.61
CA GLU A 170 -19.29 -7.83 -3.04
C GLU A 170 -17.91 -7.33 -3.48
N PHE A 171 -17.47 -6.16 -3.02
CA PHE A 171 -16.17 -5.64 -3.35
C PHE A 171 -15.04 -6.50 -2.76
N VAL A 172 -15.20 -6.99 -1.53
CA VAL A 172 -14.26 -7.97 -0.93
C VAL A 172 -14.10 -9.21 -1.81
N VAL A 173 -15.20 -9.74 -2.34
CA VAL A 173 -15.18 -10.91 -3.25
C VAL A 173 -14.40 -10.59 -4.53
N VAL A 174 -14.63 -9.41 -5.11
CA VAL A 174 -13.91 -8.95 -6.32
C VAL A 174 -12.41 -8.84 -6.07
N VAL A 175 -12.01 -8.25 -4.94
CA VAL A 175 -10.61 -8.05 -4.58
C VAL A 175 -9.90 -9.38 -4.32
N ARG A 176 -10.56 -10.33 -3.66
CA ARG A 176 -10.03 -11.68 -3.40
C ARG A 176 -9.97 -12.57 -4.64
N GLY A 177 -10.54 -12.13 -5.76
CA GLY A 177 -10.55 -12.91 -7.00
C GLY A 177 -11.48 -14.14 -6.98
N ARG A 178 -12.37 -14.25 -5.98
CA ARG A 178 -13.43 -15.26 -5.95
C ARG A 178 -14.52 -14.85 -6.93
N THR A 179 -14.72 -15.61 -7.97
CA THR A 179 -15.93 -15.50 -8.79
C THR A 179 -17.09 -16.11 -8.00
N ALA A 180 -18.31 -15.55 -8.16
CA ALA A 180 -19.55 -16.02 -7.51
C ALA A 180 -19.93 -17.50 -7.82
N ARG A 181 -19.07 -18.23 -8.53
CA ARG A 181 -19.25 -19.65 -8.91
C ARG A 181 -18.65 -20.66 -7.93
N SER A 182 -18.04 -20.23 -6.82
CA SER A 182 -17.41 -21.16 -5.84
C SER A 182 -18.32 -21.46 -4.63
N SER A 183 -19.59 -21.12 -4.68
CA SER A 183 -20.55 -21.45 -3.63
C SER A 183 -21.67 -22.34 -4.22
N ARG A 184 -21.31 -23.58 -4.53
CA ARG A 184 -22.23 -24.72 -4.64
C ARG A 184 -21.54 -25.97 -4.12
#